data_b9f2396f3575ae73d3f814ba4235ffaf
#
_entry.id   b9f2396f3575ae73d3f814ba4235ffaf
#
_cell.length_a   1.000
_cell.length_b   1.000
_cell.length_c   1.000
_cell.angle_alpha   90.00
_cell.angle_beta   90.00
_cell.angle_gamma   90.00
#
_symmetry.space_group_name_H-M   'P 1'
#
loop_
_entity.id
_entity.type
_entity.pdbx_description
1 polymer ?
#
loop_
_entity_poly.entity_id
_entity_poly.type
_entity_poly.pdbx_seq_one_letter_code
_entity_poly.pdbx_strand_id
1 'polypeptide(L)'
;PMLGGLLIGDQPELADFALPCLIAAAFSVAAIVLGLIMLREPQRRRRKDTGKLRPGQLLATVTANGIPPIIGLNFLVTLAFTALMALLPLWCQARLGWGPTEVSYAYAYIGLLVAALHGLLVGPLTRRFGEPRLLFLGAVSLSTGMLLMPWIGDAGTFAAVTMLLCMGTSFCHPVLTAMISQRADGDHQGTVMGAANSIAAIGRISSPPIAGLLFSHLGPNWPMLMGGIIIIPVAAAAAWMSLTFERQEKE
;
A
#
# COMPACT_ATOMS: atom_id res chain seq x y z
N PRO A 1 4.61 14.42 5.52
CA PRO A 1 3.53 14.89 6.40
C PRO A 1 4.03 15.66 7.62
N MET A 2 5.08 15.15 8.33
CA MET A 2 5.63 15.79 9.51
C MET A 2 6.07 17.25 9.25
N LEU A 3 6.85 17.51 8.20
CA LEU A 3 7.27 18.85 7.83
C LEU A 3 6.07 19.77 7.55
N GLY A 4 5.05 19.24 6.86
CA GLY A 4 3.81 19.98 6.59
C GLY A 4 3.09 20.38 7.87
N GLY A 5 2.90 19.43 8.81
CA GLY A 5 2.20 19.70 10.07
C GLY A 5 2.95 20.67 10.99
N LEU A 6 4.29 20.53 11.08
CA LEU A 6 5.12 21.47 11.88
C LEU A 6 5.14 22.89 11.30
N LEU A 7 4.99 23.04 9.99
CA LEU A 7 4.98 24.35 9.33
C LEU A 7 3.61 25.02 9.36
N ILE A 8 2.54 24.25 9.47
CA ILE A 8 1.16 24.75 9.46
C ILE A 8 0.71 25.16 10.88
N GLY A 9 1.17 24.44 11.92
CA GLY A 9 0.77 24.70 13.32
C GLY A 9 -0.67 24.27 13.63
N ASP A 10 -1.15 24.63 14.83
CA ASP A 10 -2.44 24.18 15.38
C ASP A 10 -3.66 25.00 14.92
N GLN A 11 -3.45 26.21 14.42
CA GLN A 11 -4.51 27.08 13.90
C GLN A 11 -4.15 27.58 12.49
N PRO A 12 -4.31 26.75 11.47
CA PRO A 12 -3.84 27.08 10.12
C PRO A 12 -4.69 28.18 9.48
N GLU A 13 -4.04 29.24 9.03
CA GLU A 13 -4.59 30.19 8.06
C GLU A 13 -4.30 29.71 6.63
N LEU A 14 -5.05 30.24 5.64
CA LEU A 14 -4.85 29.86 4.21
C LEU A 14 -3.42 30.13 3.73
N ALA A 15 -2.75 31.15 4.29
CA ALA A 15 -1.37 31.51 3.96
C ALA A 15 -0.35 30.44 4.41
N ASP A 16 -0.64 29.70 5.49
CA ASP A 16 0.30 28.75 6.10
C ASP A 16 0.50 27.50 5.21
N PHE A 17 -0.42 27.23 4.31
CA PHE A 17 -0.31 26.13 3.35
C PHE A 17 0.66 26.41 2.19
N ALA A 18 1.01 27.68 1.94
CA ALA A 18 1.90 28.06 0.83
C ALA A 18 3.31 27.53 1.02
N LEU A 19 3.87 27.61 2.21
CA LEU A 19 5.24 27.18 2.50
C LEU A 19 5.46 25.67 2.32
N PRO A 20 4.64 24.77 2.87
CA PRO A 20 4.72 23.34 2.60
C PRO A 20 4.61 22.99 1.10
N CYS A 21 3.73 23.68 0.38
CA CYS A 21 3.57 23.46 -1.07
C CYS A 21 4.80 23.88 -1.87
N LEU A 22 5.42 25.02 -1.52
CA LEU A 22 6.65 25.49 -2.15
C LEU A 22 7.82 24.54 -1.89
N ILE A 23 7.95 24.03 -0.67
CA ILE A 23 8.98 23.03 -0.32
C ILE A 23 8.75 21.74 -1.13
N ALA A 24 7.52 21.25 -1.23
CA ALA A 24 7.21 20.06 -2.03
C ALA A 24 7.51 20.29 -3.53
N ALA A 25 7.21 21.48 -4.05
CA ALA A 25 7.55 21.86 -5.41
C ALA A 25 9.07 21.90 -5.64
N ALA A 26 9.84 22.45 -4.68
CA ALA A 26 11.29 22.48 -4.76
C ALA A 26 11.90 21.06 -4.78
N PHE A 27 11.40 20.14 -3.93
CA PHE A 27 11.83 18.74 -3.98
C PHE A 27 11.47 18.06 -5.31
N SER A 28 10.31 18.37 -5.89
CA SER A 28 9.91 17.84 -7.18
C SER A 28 10.83 18.34 -8.31
N VAL A 29 11.18 19.62 -8.31
CA VAL A 29 12.16 20.18 -9.26
C VAL A 29 13.54 19.54 -9.07
N ALA A 30 14.01 19.38 -7.83
CA ALA A 30 15.28 18.71 -7.55
C ALA A 30 15.26 17.25 -8.06
N ALA A 31 14.16 16.52 -7.87
CA ALA A 31 14.02 15.16 -8.38
C ALA A 31 14.07 15.09 -9.91
N ILE A 32 13.44 16.05 -10.61
CA ILE A 32 13.51 16.16 -12.08
C ILE A 32 14.95 16.42 -12.52
N VAL A 33 15.64 17.38 -11.91
CA VAL A 33 17.03 17.72 -12.25
C VAL A 33 17.95 16.54 -12.02
N LEU A 34 17.84 15.87 -10.86
CA LEU A 34 18.62 14.65 -10.58
C LEU A 34 18.30 13.54 -11.57
N GLY A 35 17.04 13.36 -11.92
CA GLY A 35 16.61 12.38 -12.92
C GLY A 35 17.25 12.65 -14.29
N LEU A 36 17.25 13.89 -14.74
CA LEU A 36 17.87 14.28 -16.02
C LEU A 36 19.38 14.09 -16.03
N ILE A 37 20.06 14.30 -14.89
CA ILE A 37 21.51 14.16 -14.77
C ILE A 37 21.93 12.69 -14.62
N MET A 38 21.21 11.91 -13.80
CA MET A 38 21.63 10.57 -13.39
C MET A 38 21.05 9.45 -14.25
N LEU A 39 19.84 9.65 -14.83
CA LEU A 39 19.22 8.64 -15.68
C LEU A 39 19.84 8.66 -17.07
N ARG A 40 20.71 7.67 -17.33
CA ARG A 40 21.12 7.36 -18.71
C ARG A 40 20.05 6.45 -19.31
N GLU A 41 19.55 6.80 -20.50
CA GLU A 41 18.67 5.89 -21.23
C GLU A 41 19.39 4.55 -21.45
N PRO A 42 18.80 3.43 -20.98
CA PRO A 42 19.35 2.12 -21.31
C PRO A 42 19.29 1.95 -22.83
N GLN A 43 20.39 1.47 -23.41
CA GLN A 43 20.41 1.14 -24.85
C GLN A 43 19.21 0.24 -25.13
N ARG A 44 18.25 0.76 -25.89
CA ARG A 44 17.06 0.02 -26.31
C ARG A 44 17.54 -1.26 -26.96
N ARG A 45 17.49 -2.40 -26.25
CA ARG A 45 17.48 -3.70 -26.92
C ARG A 45 16.37 -3.59 -27.95
N ARG A 46 16.71 -3.75 -29.23
CA ARG A 46 15.79 -3.70 -30.37
C ARG A 46 14.62 -4.64 -30.04
N ARG A 47 13.56 -4.05 -29.49
CA ARG A 47 12.34 -4.77 -29.17
C ARG A 47 11.91 -5.35 -30.51
N LYS A 48 11.86 -6.68 -30.65
CA LYS A 48 11.10 -7.31 -31.72
C LYS A 48 9.76 -6.58 -31.72
N ASP A 49 9.39 -6.03 -32.88
CA ASP A 49 8.14 -5.30 -33.08
C ASP A 49 6.97 -6.21 -32.62
N THR A 50 6.70 -6.20 -31.34
CA THR A 50 5.46 -6.75 -30.81
C THR A 50 4.43 -5.70 -31.19
N GLY A 51 3.84 -5.91 -32.38
CA GLY A 51 2.79 -5.06 -32.91
C GLY A 51 1.79 -4.74 -31.83
N LYS A 52 1.15 -3.57 -31.90
CA LYS A 52 0.14 -3.12 -30.91
C LYS A 52 -0.73 -4.31 -30.52
N LEU A 53 -0.57 -4.78 -29.29
CA LEU A 53 -1.35 -5.88 -28.73
C LEU A 53 -2.82 -5.53 -28.92
N ARG A 54 -3.56 -6.36 -29.62
CA ARG A 54 -5.01 -6.20 -29.76
C ARG A 54 -5.63 -6.32 -28.36
N PRO A 55 -6.74 -5.63 -28.05
CA PRO A 55 -7.38 -5.70 -26.74
C PRO A 55 -7.60 -7.12 -26.21
N GLY A 56 -7.91 -8.08 -27.10
CA GLY A 56 -8.04 -9.49 -26.76
C GLY A 56 -6.73 -10.18 -26.35
N GLN A 57 -5.61 -9.77 -26.94
CA GLN A 57 -4.28 -10.29 -26.56
C GLN A 57 -3.81 -9.71 -25.21
N LEU A 58 -4.13 -8.43 -24.94
CA LEU A 58 -3.90 -7.79 -23.63
C LEU A 58 -4.66 -8.56 -22.53
N LEU A 59 -5.94 -8.82 -22.76
CA LEU A 59 -6.76 -9.56 -21.81
C LEU A 59 -6.22 -10.98 -21.60
N ALA A 60 -5.88 -11.70 -22.67
CA ALA A 60 -5.30 -13.04 -22.60
C ALA A 60 -3.98 -13.06 -21.80
N THR A 61 -3.10 -12.05 -21.99
CA THR A 61 -1.84 -11.95 -21.26
C THR A 61 -2.06 -11.69 -19.77
N VAL A 62 -3.02 -10.81 -19.41
CA VAL A 62 -3.33 -10.50 -18.01
C VAL A 62 -4.08 -11.64 -17.32
N THR A 63 -4.85 -12.45 -18.07
CA THR A 63 -5.60 -13.60 -17.53
C THR A 63 -4.80 -14.90 -17.52
N ALA A 64 -3.60 -14.91 -18.08
CA ALA A 64 -2.72 -16.09 -18.09
C ALA A 64 -2.04 -16.33 -16.72
N ASN A 65 -1.51 -17.53 -16.54
CA ASN A 65 -0.52 -17.91 -15.51
C ASN A 65 -0.94 -17.61 -14.03
N GLY A 66 -2.24 -17.61 -13.72
CA GLY A 66 -2.72 -17.35 -12.36
C GLY A 66 -2.45 -15.90 -11.85
N ILE A 67 -2.28 -14.95 -12.76
CA ILE A 67 -2.08 -13.53 -12.45
C ILE A 67 -3.35 -12.87 -11.90
N PRO A 68 -4.57 -13.12 -12.42
CA PRO A 68 -5.78 -12.42 -11.98
C PRO A 68 -6.08 -12.50 -10.47
N PRO A 69 -5.98 -13.67 -9.82
CA PRO A 69 -6.22 -13.73 -8.39
C PRO A 69 -5.24 -12.87 -7.60
N ILE A 70 -3.97 -12.79 -8.00
CA ILE A 70 -2.97 -11.96 -7.31
C ILE A 70 -3.26 -10.46 -7.51
N ILE A 71 -3.70 -10.06 -8.70
CA ILE A 71 -4.16 -8.68 -8.95
C ILE A 71 -5.39 -8.38 -8.08
N GLY A 72 -6.32 -9.33 -7.93
CA GLY A 72 -7.46 -9.21 -7.03
C GLY A 72 -7.04 -9.03 -5.56
N LEU A 73 -6.07 -9.81 -5.07
CA LEU A 73 -5.51 -9.64 -3.73
C LEU A 73 -4.84 -8.27 -3.55
N ASN A 74 -4.07 -7.82 -4.54
CA ASN A 74 -3.44 -6.50 -4.53
C ASN A 74 -4.48 -5.37 -4.53
N PHE A 75 -5.58 -5.53 -5.25
CA PHE A 75 -6.71 -4.60 -5.23
C PHE A 75 -7.33 -4.51 -3.82
N LEU A 76 -7.61 -5.64 -3.15
CA LEU A 76 -8.18 -5.66 -1.80
C LEU A 76 -7.26 -4.98 -0.77
N VAL A 77 -5.97 -5.28 -0.81
CA VAL A 77 -4.97 -4.63 0.05
C VAL A 77 -4.92 -3.13 -0.20
N THR A 78 -4.91 -2.72 -1.47
CA THR A 78 -4.90 -1.29 -1.85
C THR A 78 -6.17 -0.59 -1.40
N LEU A 79 -7.34 -1.22 -1.57
CA LEU A 79 -8.63 -0.68 -1.15
C LEU A 79 -8.64 -0.42 0.36
N ALA A 80 -8.30 -1.43 1.16
CA ALA A 80 -8.30 -1.34 2.62
C ALA A 80 -7.29 -0.32 3.14
N PHE A 81 -6.06 -0.35 2.61
CA PHE A 81 -5.01 0.58 3.02
C PHE A 81 -5.33 2.04 2.66
N THR A 82 -5.90 2.27 1.47
CA THR A 82 -6.27 3.64 1.06
C THR A 82 -7.42 4.20 1.90
N ALA A 83 -8.40 3.35 2.28
CA ALA A 83 -9.46 3.74 3.23
C ALA A 83 -8.86 4.18 4.58
N LEU A 84 -7.95 3.36 5.13
CA LEU A 84 -7.25 3.66 6.37
C LEU A 84 -6.51 5.00 6.30
N MET A 85 -5.67 5.19 5.28
CA MET A 85 -4.85 6.41 5.14
C MET A 85 -5.69 7.66 4.93
N ALA A 86 -6.79 7.57 4.16
CA ALA A 86 -7.67 8.70 3.89
C ALA A 86 -8.45 9.15 5.13
N LEU A 87 -8.87 8.21 5.98
CA LEU A 87 -9.70 8.52 7.13
C LEU A 87 -8.94 8.59 8.46
N LEU A 88 -7.65 8.24 8.48
CA LEU A 88 -6.84 8.24 9.70
C LEU A 88 -6.88 9.58 10.45
N PRO A 89 -6.76 10.77 9.81
CA PRO A 89 -6.85 12.05 10.50
C PRO A 89 -8.20 12.26 11.16
N LEU A 90 -9.29 12.00 10.43
CA LEU A 90 -10.65 12.14 10.93
C LEU A 90 -10.94 11.16 12.06
N TRP A 91 -10.42 9.94 11.95
CA TRP A 91 -10.55 8.92 12.98
C TRP A 91 -9.78 9.32 14.26
N CYS A 92 -8.54 9.80 14.14
CA CYS A 92 -7.74 10.31 15.26
C CYS A 92 -8.43 11.47 15.95
N GLN A 93 -8.98 12.40 15.19
CA GLN A 93 -9.75 13.53 15.75
C GLN A 93 -11.00 13.04 16.48
N ALA A 94 -11.78 12.14 15.88
CA ALA A 94 -13.04 11.65 16.44
C ALA A 94 -12.86 10.76 17.68
N ARG A 95 -11.78 9.98 17.76
CA ARG A 95 -11.56 8.97 18.80
C ARG A 95 -10.57 9.39 19.87
N LEU A 96 -9.52 10.09 19.51
CA LEU A 96 -8.43 10.51 20.40
C LEU A 96 -8.44 12.00 20.68
N GLY A 97 -9.28 12.79 20.00
CA GLY A 97 -9.30 14.24 20.11
C GLY A 97 -8.04 14.92 19.59
N TRP A 98 -7.26 14.23 18.73
CA TRP A 98 -6.00 14.74 18.22
C TRP A 98 -6.22 15.85 17.19
N GLY A 99 -5.41 16.89 17.30
CA GLY A 99 -5.34 17.99 16.34
C GLY A 99 -4.36 17.70 15.18
N PRO A 100 -4.16 18.67 14.29
CA PRO A 100 -3.27 18.56 13.14
C PRO A 100 -1.83 18.21 13.52
N THR A 101 -1.32 18.71 14.63
CA THR A 101 0.05 18.49 15.11
C THR A 101 0.25 17.04 15.54
N GLU A 102 -0.63 16.47 16.37
CA GLU A 102 -0.53 15.07 16.80
C GLU A 102 -0.68 14.11 15.61
N VAL A 103 -1.61 14.39 14.70
CA VAL A 103 -1.77 13.63 13.47
C VAL A 103 -0.50 13.67 12.61
N SER A 104 0.18 14.80 12.55
CA SER A 104 1.46 14.94 11.84
C SER A 104 2.56 14.09 12.45
N TYR A 105 2.64 14.00 13.77
CA TYR A 105 3.56 13.08 14.46
C TYR A 105 3.19 11.62 14.21
N ALA A 106 1.91 11.30 14.17
CA ALA A 106 1.45 9.94 13.81
C ALA A 106 1.91 9.55 12.39
N TYR A 107 1.76 10.41 11.40
CA TYR A 107 2.26 10.16 10.05
C TYR A 107 3.79 10.10 9.97
N ALA A 108 4.52 10.88 10.78
CA ALA A 108 5.96 10.79 10.88
C ALA A 108 6.41 9.43 11.41
N TYR A 109 5.73 8.96 12.48
CA TYR A 109 5.95 7.63 13.06
C TYR A 109 5.68 6.52 12.03
N ILE A 110 4.53 6.57 11.33
CA ILE A 110 4.19 5.64 10.25
C ILE A 110 5.29 5.64 9.17
N GLY A 111 5.72 6.82 8.71
CA GLY A 111 6.75 6.94 7.70
C GLY A 111 8.09 6.35 8.12
N LEU A 112 8.51 6.59 9.36
CA LEU A 112 9.74 6.02 9.92
C LEU A 112 9.67 4.49 10.03
N LEU A 113 8.54 3.97 10.53
CA LEU A 113 8.32 2.52 10.61
C LEU A 113 8.34 1.86 9.24
N VAL A 114 7.62 2.42 8.27
CA VAL A 114 7.58 1.89 6.91
C VAL A 114 8.97 1.92 6.28
N ALA A 115 9.73 3.01 6.44
CA ALA A 115 11.09 3.11 5.93
C ALA A 115 12.02 2.06 6.57
N ALA A 116 11.94 1.88 7.88
CA ALA A 116 12.72 0.87 8.61
C ALA A 116 12.34 -0.55 8.18
N LEU A 117 11.04 -0.86 8.09
CA LEU A 117 10.55 -2.17 7.69
C LEU A 117 10.96 -2.52 6.25
N HIS A 118 10.78 -1.59 5.31
CA HIS A 118 11.20 -1.81 3.91
C HIS A 118 12.71 -1.95 3.76
N GLY A 119 13.47 -1.08 4.43
CA GLY A 119 14.93 -1.07 4.29
C GLY A 119 15.62 -2.25 4.97
N LEU A 120 15.12 -2.67 6.13
CA LEU A 120 15.82 -3.64 6.99
C LEU A 120 15.21 -5.05 6.96
N LEU A 121 13.88 -5.16 6.81
CA LEU A 121 13.20 -6.44 7.08
C LEU A 121 12.64 -7.11 5.84
N VAL A 122 12.07 -6.38 4.88
CA VAL A 122 11.39 -6.99 3.71
C VAL A 122 12.34 -7.90 2.93
N GLY A 123 13.54 -7.42 2.58
CA GLY A 123 14.51 -8.18 1.81
C GLY A 123 14.99 -9.47 2.49
N PRO A 124 15.53 -9.40 3.71
CA PRO A 124 15.95 -10.59 4.47
C PRO A 124 14.84 -11.58 4.76
N LEU A 125 13.64 -11.07 5.13
CA LEU A 125 12.49 -11.94 5.43
C LEU A 125 11.96 -12.66 4.20
N THR A 126 11.88 -11.97 3.05
CA THR A 126 11.46 -12.60 1.78
C THR A 126 12.41 -13.73 1.38
N ARG A 127 13.72 -13.52 1.56
CA ARG A 127 14.73 -14.58 1.27
C ARG A 127 14.64 -15.77 2.22
N ARG A 128 14.28 -15.53 3.48
CA ARG A 128 14.25 -16.58 4.52
C ARG A 128 12.94 -17.37 4.54
N PHE A 129 11.80 -16.70 4.38
CA PHE A 129 10.48 -17.31 4.56
C PHE A 129 9.74 -17.55 3.23
N GLY A 130 10.20 -16.95 2.13
CA GLY A 130 9.51 -16.97 0.86
C GLY A 130 8.33 -16.00 0.80
N GLU A 131 7.90 -15.70 -0.43
CA GLU A 131 6.83 -14.72 -0.69
C GLU A 131 5.47 -15.09 -0.10
N PRO A 132 4.97 -16.36 -0.22
CA PRO A 132 3.64 -16.70 0.27
C PRO A 132 3.50 -16.60 1.79
N ARG A 133 4.53 -17.03 2.54
CA ARG A 133 4.53 -16.93 4.01
C ARG A 133 4.61 -15.49 4.49
N LEU A 134 5.42 -14.67 3.81
CA LEU A 134 5.53 -13.24 4.15
C LEU A 134 4.25 -12.50 3.83
N LEU A 135 3.56 -12.83 2.73
CA LEU A 135 2.24 -12.31 2.40
C LEU A 135 1.20 -12.69 3.46
N PHE A 136 1.22 -13.94 3.92
CA PHE A 136 0.33 -14.40 5.00
C PHE A 136 0.54 -13.60 6.29
N LEU A 137 1.79 -13.49 6.75
CA LEU A 137 2.14 -12.71 7.96
C LEU A 137 1.72 -11.24 7.80
N GLY A 138 1.96 -10.65 6.63
CA GLY A 138 1.54 -9.29 6.31
C GLY A 138 0.03 -9.11 6.34
N ALA A 139 -0.71 -10.02 5.71
CA ALA A 139 -2.17 -9.94 5.66
C ALA A 139 -2.82 -10.13 7.04
N VAL A 140 -2.32 -11.10 7.84
CA VAL A 140 -2.77 -11.29 9.22
C VAL A 140 -2.47 -10.05 10.07
N SER A 141 -1.25 -9.50 9.97
CA SER A 141 -0.86 -8.31 10.72
C SER A 141 -1.72 -7.10 10.34
N LEU A 142 -1.98 -6.89 9.04
CA LEU A 142 -2.82 -5.79 8.54
C LEU A 142 -4.27 -5.95 9.00
N SER A 143 -4.86 -7.14 8.83
CA SER A 143 -6.23 -7.42 9.25
C SER A 143 -6.40 -7.22 10.76
N THR A 144 -5.50 -7.81 11.56
CA THR A 144 -5.53 -7.69 13.02
C THR A 144 -5.36 -6.22 13.45
N GLY A 145 -4.41 -5.49 12.87
CA GLY A 145 -4.21 -4.07 13.15
C GLY A 145 -5.48 -3.24 12.86
N MET A 146 -6.11 -3.46 11.69
CA MET A 146 -7.36 -2.75 11.35
C MET A 146 -8.52 -3.11 12.28
N LEU A 147 -8.67 -4.39 12.64
CA LEU A 147 -9.70 -4.85 13.55
C LEU A 147 -9.50 -4.33 14.98
N LEU A 148 -8.26 -4.09 15.41
CA LEU A 148 -7.94 -3.54 16.73
C LEU A 148 -8.12 -2.02 16.83
N MET A 149 -8.22 -1.29 15.71
CA MET A 149 -8.40 0.17 15.72
C MET A 149 -9.51 0.69 16.68
N PRO A 150 -10.69 0.06 16.76
CA PRO A 150 -11.75 0.53 17.65
C PRO A 150 -11.42 0.54 19.15
N TRP A 151 -10.44 -0.25 19.57
CA TRP A 151 -10.02 -0.39 20.98
C TRP A 151 -8.85 0.50 21.37
N ILE A 152 -8.35 1.31 20.46
CA ILE A 152 -7.30 2.31 20.76
C ILE A 152 -7.91 3.42 21.62
N GLY A 153 -7.30 3.65 22.79
CA GLY A 153 -7.73 4.67 23.74
C GLY A 153 -6.66 5.74 24.07
N ASP A 154 -5.41 5.46 23.70
CA ASP A 154 -4.26 6.33 24.00
C ASP A 154 -3.16 6.23 22.95
N ALA A 155 -2.14 7.11 23.04
CA ALA A 155 -1.03 7.14 22.09
C ALA A 155 -0.16 5.88 22.10
N GLY A 156 -0.06 5.19 23.23
CA GLY A 156 0.73 3.96 23.34
C GLY A 156 0.07 2.80 22.59
N THR A 157 -1.24 2.58 22.80
CA THR A 157 -2.02 1.60 22.06
C THR A 157 -2.10 1.94 20.56
N PHE A 158 -2.20 3.24 20.21
CA PHE A 158 -2.10 3.70 18.84
C PHE A 158 -0.78 3.29 18.20
N ALA A 159 0.34 3.53 18.87
CA ALA A 159 1.67 3.18 18.36
C ALA A 159 1.82 1.66 18.14
N ALA A 160 1.35 0.84 19.08
CA ALA A 160 1.41 -0.61 18.97
C ALA A 160 0.55 -1.16 17.80
N VAL A 161 -0.69 -0.69 17.66
CA VAL A 161 -1.58 -1.11 16.56
C VAL A 161 -1.05 -0.60 15.22
N THR A 162 -0.55 0.63 15.17
CA THR A 162 0.05 1.20 13.96
C THR A 162 1.28 0.41 13.51
N MET A 163 2.08 -0.13 14.43
CA MET A 163 3.18 -1.04 14.09
C MET A 163 2.69 -2.27 13.34
N LEU A 164 1.58 -2.90 13.78
CA LEU A 164 0.97 -4.03 13.07
C LEU A 164 0.50 -3.62 11.67
N LEU A 165 -0.13 -2.45 11.54
CA LEU A 165 -0.57 -1.92 10.25
C LEU A 165 0.60 -1.68 9.29
N CYS A 166 1.69 -1.07 9.80
CA CYS A 166 2.90 -0.83 9.00
C CYS A 166 3.59 -2.13 8.59
N MET A 167 3.69 -3.12 9.47
CA MET A 167 4.19 -4.46 9.11
C MET A 167 3.34 -5.09 8.02
N GLY A 168 2.02 -5.04 8.18
CA GLY A 168 1.08 -5.58 7.21
C GLY A 168 1.25 -5.00 5.82
N THR A 169 1.25 -3.68 5.72
CA THR A 169 1.40 -2.98 4.42
C THR A 169 2.79 -3.15 3.82
N SER A 170 3.83 -3.10 4.64
CA SER A 170 5.22 -3.26 4.21
C SER A 170 5.51 -4.66 3.65
N PHE A 171 4.78 -5.68 4.09
CA PHE A 171 4.94 -7.03 3.56
C PHE A 171 4.01 -7.30 2.38
N CYS A 172 2.74 -6.90 2.45
CA CYS A 172 1.76 -7.21 1.40
C CYS A 172 2.10 -6.55 0.05
N HIS A 173 2.32 -5.24 0.00
CA HIS A 173 2.48 -4.52 -1.25
C HIS A 173 3.69 -4.97 -2.09
N PRO A 174 4.93 -5.03 -1.56
CA PRO A 174 6.08 -5.44 -2.36
C PRO A 174 6.01 -6.91 -2.76
N VAL A 175 5.49 -7.78 -1.89
CA VAL A 175 5.36 -9.20 -2.19
C VAL A 175 4.35 -9.43 -3.32
N LEU A 176 3.16 -8.84 -3.25
CA LEU A 176 2.15 -8.96 -4.32
C LEU A 176 2.68 -8.41 -5.65
N THR A 177 3.39 -7.29 -5.61
CA THR A 177 4.02 -6.69 -6.80
C THR A 177 5.09 -7.62 -7.39
N ALA A 178 5.93 -8.22 -6.56
CA ALA A 178 6.94 -9.18 -6.98
C ALA A 178 6.30 -10.44 -7.59
N MET A 179 5.27 -11.01 -6.95
CA MET A 179 4.54 -12.17 -7.44
C MET A 179 3.87 -11.93 -8.80
N ILE A 180 3.31 -10.73 -9.03
CA ILE A 180 2.74 -10.32 -10.33
C ILE A 180 3.85 -10.25 -11.38
N SER A 181 4.95 -9.58 -11.04
CA SER A 181 6.10 -9.38 -11.94
C SER A 181 6.75 -10.69 -12.36
N GLN A 182 6.92 -11.65 -11.45
CA GLN A 182 7.56 -12.94 -11.71
C GLN A 182 6.70 -13.87 -12.58
N ARG A 183 5.37 -13.75 -12.53
CA ARG A 183 4.45 -14.55 -13.36
C ARG A 183 4.20 -13.95 -14.73
N ALA A 184 4.60 -12.72 -14.94
CA ALA A 184 4.51 -12.07 -16.24
C ALA A 184 5.67 -12.50 -17.14
N ASP A 185 5.35 -12.88 -18.37
CA ASP A 185 6.37 -13.13 -19.40
C ASP A 185 7.22 -11.87 -19.61
N GLY A 186 8.54 -12.02 -19.77
CA GLY A 186 9.48 -10.90 -19.87
C GLY A 186 9.13 -9.86 -20.95
N ASP A 187 8.55 -10.31 -22.08
CA ASP A 187 8.11 -9.42 -23.16
C ASP A 187 6.84 -8.65 -22.84
N HIS A 188 6.03 -9.11 -21.89
CA HIS A 188 4.73 -8.54 -21.52
C HIS A 188 4.67 -8.00 -20.10
N GLN A 189 5.77 -8.03 -19.35
CA GLN A 189 5.84 -7.60 -17.96
C GLN A 189 5.30 -6.17 -17.74
N GLY A 190 5.66 -5.23 -18.61
CA GLY A 190 5.16 -3.85 -18.54
C GLY A 190 3.64 -3.76 -18.72
N THR A 191 3.07 -4.60 -19.57
CA THR A 191 1.61 -4.67 -19.80
C THR A 191 0.88 -5.19 -18.57
N VAL A 192 1.36 -6.27 -17.98
CA VAL A 192 0.77 -6.89 -16.78
C VAL A 192 0.87 -5.95 -15.58
N MET A 193 2.01 -5.33 -15.37
CA MET A 193 2.21 -4.34 -14.30
C MET A 193 1.34 -3.10 -14.51
N GLY A 194 1.19 -2.64 -15.76
CA GLY A 194 0.28 -1.55 -16.10
C GLY A 194 -1.18 -1.88 -15.79
N ALA A 195 -1.64 -3.08 -16.12
CA ALA A 195 -2.99 -3.55 -15.80
C ALA A 195 -3.20 -3.68 -14.28
N ALA A 196 -2.25 -4.25 -13.55
CA ALA A 196 -2.29 -4.36 -12.10
C ALA A 196 -2.38 -2.97 -11.43
N ASN A 197 -1.58 -2.02 -11.88
CA ASN A 197 -1.62 -0.64 -11.38
C ASN A 197 -2.93 0.08 -11.75
N SER A 198 -3.53 -0.19 -12.92
CA SER A 198 -4.82 0.36 -13.30
C SER A 198 -5.95 -0.14 -12.39
N ILE A 199 -5.97 -1.44 -12.09
CA ILE A 199 -6.94 -2.03 -11.16
C ILE A 199 -6.73 -1.48 -9.74
N ALA A 200 -5.49 -1.38 -9.27
CA ALA A 200 -5.17 -0.75 -7.99
C ALA A 200 -5.59 0.73 -7.95
N ALA A 201 -5.51 1.46 -9.07
CA ALA A 201 -6.00 2.84 -9.17
C ALA A 201 -7.51 2.95 -8.98
N ILE A 202 -8.29 1.99 -9.51
CA ILE A 202 -9.75 1.91 -9.24
C ILE A 202 -9.98 1.76 -7.74
N GLY A 203 -9.23 0.90 -7.06
CA GLY A 203 -9.28 0.76 -5.60
C GLY A 203 -8.98 2.07 -4.86
N ARG A 204 -7.94 2.79 -5.27
CA ARG A 204 -7.57 4.09 -4.68
C ARG A 204 -8.64 5.16 -4.88
N ILE A 205 -9.30 5.19 -6.04
CA ILE A 205 -10.37 6.17 -6.34
C ILE A 205 -11.65 5.84 -5.59
N SER A 206 -12.05 4.57 -5.55
CA SER A 206 -13.32 4.14 -4.95
C SER A 206 -13.26 4.07 -3.42
N SER A 207 -12.08 3.81 -2.85
CA SER A 207 -11.92 3.58 -1.42
C SER A 207 -12.31 4.78 -0.53
N PRO A 208 -11.83 6.02 -0.74
CA PRO A 208 -12.17 7.14 0.13
C PRO A 208 -13.67 7.50 0.15
N PRO A 209 -14.39 7.53 -0.98
CA PRO A 209 -15.85 7.76 -0.95
C PRO A 209 -16.60 6.68 -0.19
N ILE A 210 -16.28 5.40 -0.43
CA ILE A 210 -16.94 4.28 0.27
C ILE A 210 -16.65 4.37 1.78
N ALA A 211 -15.40 4.56 2.15
CA ALA A 211 -15.00 4.66 3.54
C ALA A 211 -15.60 5.91 4.22
N GLY A 212 -15.69 7.04 3.52
CA GLY A 212 -16.35 8.25 4.01
C GLY A 212 -17.84 8.06 4.26
N LEU A 213 -18.56 7.33 3.39
CA LEU A 213 -19.95 6.97 3.61
C LEU A 213 -20.13 6.06 4.84
N LEU A 214 -19.27 5.05 5.00
CA LEU A 214 -19.28 4.19 6.20
C LEU A 214 -19.00 5.01 7.47
N PHE A 215 -18.04 5.93 7.40
CA PHE A 215 -17.70 6.81 8.52
C PHE A 215 -18.88 7.71 8.94
N SER A 216 -19.56 8.34 7.97
CA SER A 216 -20.63 9.29 8.24
C SER A 216 -21.94 8.62 8.70
N HIS A 217 -22.27 7.44 8.16
CA HIS A 217 -23.54 6.78 8.46
C HIS A 217 -23.45 5.75 9.59
N LEU A 218 -22.33 5.06 9.72
CA LEU A 218 -22.17 3.96 10.70
C LEU A 218 -21.20 4.32 11.84
N GLY A 219 -20.40 5.39 11.66
CA GLY A 219 -19.47 5.89 12.67
C GLY A 219 -17.99 5.60 12.37
N PRO A 220 -17.08 6.18 13.17
CA PRO A 220 -15.64 6.25 12.84
C PRO A 220 -14.94 4.89 12.77
N ASN A 221 -15.43 3.89 13.46
CA ASN A 221 -14.79 2.57 13.53
C ASN A 221 -15.11 1.65 12.34
N TRP A 222 -16.24 1.87 11.67
CA TRP A 222 -16.72 0.96 10.62
C TRP A 222 -15.80 0.84 9.40
N PRO A 223 -15.20 1.91 8.89
CA PRO A 223 -14.26 1.79 7.77
C PRO A 223 -13.07 0.90 8.11
N MET A 224 -12.59 0.97 9.36
CA MET A 224 -11.45 0.17 9.83
C MET A 224 -11.84 -1.30 9.97
N LEU A 225 -12.98 -1.59 10.57
CA LEU A 225 -13.52 -2.95 10.71
C LEU A 225 -13.76 -3.59 9.34
N MET A 226 -14.40 -2.87 8.41
CA MET A 226 -14.61 -3.36 7.05
C MET A 226 -13.30 -3.61 6.31
N GLY A 227 -12.33 -2.71 6.45
CA GLY A 227 -10.99 -2.90 5.89
C GLY A 227 -10.31 -4.16 6.43
N GLY A 228 -10.38 -4.40 7.74
CA GLY A 228 -9.86 -5.61 8.36
C GLY A 228 -10.51 -6.89 7.83
N ILE A 229 -11.83 -6.89 7.67
CA ILE A 229 -12.60 -8.02 7.13
C ILE A 229 -12.22 -8.28 5.65
N ILE A 230 -12.07 -7.22 4.84
CA ILE A 230 -11.69 -7.33 3.43
C ILE A 230 -10.31 -7.97 3.25
N ILE A 231 -9.43 -7.86 4.22
CA ILE A 231 -8.08 -8.47 4.18
C ILE A 231 -8.10 -9.97 4.55
N ILE A 232 -9.12 -10.49 5.22
CA ILE A 232 -9.19 -11.91 5.58
C ILE A 232 -9.05 -12.86 4.37
N PRO A 233 -9.74 -12.64 3.23
CA PRO A 233 -9.52 -13.44 2.02
C PRO A 233 -8.07 -13.41 1.52
N VAL A 234 -7.35 -12.29 1.71
CA VAL A 234 -5.93 -12.18 1.34
C VAL A 234 -5.09 -13.10 2.21
N ALA A 235 -5.33 -13.10 3.52
CA ALA A 235 -4.66 -14.00 4.46
C ALA A 235 -4.96 -15.48 4.14
N ALA A 236 -6.23 -15.82 3.86
CA ALA A 236 -6.64 -17.17 3.50
C ALA A 236 -5.97 -17.66 2.19
N ALA A 237 -5.94 -16.81 1.16
CA ALA A 237 -5.27 -17.12 -0.10
C ALA A 237 -3.75 -17.29 0.09
N ALA A 238 -3.12 -16.44 0.88
CA ALA A 238 -1.70 -16.52 1.18
C ALA A 238 -1.36 -17.81 1.99
N ALA A 239 -2.20 -18.19 2.94
CA ALA A 239 -2.08 -19.45 3.68
C ALA A 239 -2.15 -20.65 2.74
N TRP A 240 -3.14 -20.68 1.84
CA TRP A 240 -3.28 -21.74 0.85
C TRP A 240 -2.07 -21.84 -0.07
N MET A 241 -1.56 -20.71 -0.56
CA MET A 241 -0.34 -20.67 -1.37
C MET A 241 0.89 -21.20 -0.63
N SER A 242 1.03 -20.86 0.66
CA SER A 242 2.16 -21.31 1.49
C SER A 242 2.16 -22.83 1.69
N LEU A 243 0.98 -23.43 1.92
CA LEU A 243 0.82 -24.86 2.08
C LEU A 243 1.09 -25.64 0.78
N THR A 244 0.74 -25.07 -0.36
CA THR A 244 1.00 -25.68 -1.66
C THR A 244 2.48 -25.66 -2.00
N PHE A 245 3.19 -24.59 -1.62
CA PHE A 245 4.63 -24.47 -1.83
C PHE A 245 5.42 -25.49 -1.00
N GLU A 246 5.03 -25.71 0.25
CA GLU A 246 5.67 -26.73 1.12
C GLU A 246 5.51 -28.18 0.64
N ARG A 247 4.44 -28.47 -0.09
CA ARG A 247 4.23 -29.81 -0.67
C ARG A 247 5.16 -30.05 -1.85
N GLN A 248 5.43 -29.04 -2.67
CA GLN A 248 6.34 -29.15 -3.81
C GLN A 248 7.83 -29.23 -3.41
N GLU A 249 8.22 -28.70 -2.24
CA GLU A 249 9.60 -28.86 -1.74
C GLU A 249 9.86 -30.25 -1.12
N LYS A 250 8.82 -31.02 -0.82
CA LYS A 250 8.95 -32.34 -0.19
C LYS A 250 8.85 -33.53 -1.19
N GLU A 251 8.47 -33.25 -2.43
CA GLU A 251 8.44 -34.19 -3.56
C GLU A 251 9.71 -34.07 -4.42
#